data_dbbf2f6ed16a9f046435d847b6e3651f
#
_entry.id   dbbf2f6ed16a9f046435d847b6e3651f
#
_cell.length_a   1.000
_cell.length_b   1.000
_cell.length_c   1.000
_cell.angle_alpha   90.00
_cell.angle_beta   90.00
_cell.angle_gamma   90.00
#
_symmetry.space_group_name_H-M   'P 1'
#
loop_
_entity.id
_entity.type
_entity.pdbx_description
1 polymer ?
#
loop_
_entity_poly.entity_id
_entity_poly.type
_entity_poly.pdbx_seq_one_letter_code
_entity_poly.pdbx_strand_id
1 'polypeptide(L)'
;MITQERLADKPELVDEMAQLRQFVHDAARDGTAAHEVERGLFRRLLSLGHDLLGEFFVLQGSGDIGEQLTLPDGEVLQRQPELHNRPYTTIFGDFTLWRTVYSMGTNQKLEAPLDARLQLPDSKFSHLLQSWDQLLATEQPYQQVSRVFETIFELRQHTDSLERMSRRLSADAEAFCWSRPVPPAKEEGEILVESADGKGVPIRHAADTRPIQEHQHRPGPKPDRKRMATVGAVYSVDRFVRTPEEVLEALFHDPDEPP
;
A
#
# COMPACT_ATOMS: atom_id res chain seq x y z
N MET A 1 -9.11 -6.77 18.51
CA MET A 1 -8.07 -7.75 18.17
C MET A 1 -8.68 -9.13 18.25
N ILE A 2 -8.94 -9.79 17.15
CA ILE A 2 -9.54 -11.13 17.10
C ILE A 2 -8.40 -12.13 16.92
N THR A 3 -8.29 -13.10 17.83
CA THR A 3 -7.36 -14.22 17.73
C THR A 3 -8.03 -15.37 16.98
N GLN A 4 -7.22 -16.22 16.34
CA GLN A 4 -7.70 -17.44 15.63
C GLN A 4 -8.66 -18.30 16.50
N GLU A 5 -8.43 -18.37 17.81
CA GLU A 5 -9.30 -19.10 18.75
C GLU A 5 -10.72 -18.51 18.89
N ARG A 6 -10.89 -17.18 18.73
CA ARG A 6 -12.20 -16.53 18.81
C ARG A 6 -13.04 -16.68 17.56
N LEU A 7 -12.45 -16.99 16.42
CA LEU A 7 -13.16 -17.16 15.14
C LEU A 7 -13.80 -18.54 15.01
N ALA A 8 -13.25 -19.55 15.67
CA ALA A 8 -13.80 -20.91 15.67
C ALA A 8 -15.19 -21.03 16.37
N ASP A 9 -15.56 -20.05 17.20
CA ASP A 9 -16.79 -20.02 18.00
C ASP A 9 -17.87 -19.06 17.45
N LYS A 10 -17.68 -18.47 16.24
CA LYS A 10 -18.68 -17.54 15.68
C LYS A 10 -19.84 -18.29 14.99
N PRO A 11 -21.08 -17.77 15.15
CA PRO A 11 -22.22 -18.29 14.42
C PRO A 11 -21.98 -18.23 12.91
N GLU A 12 -22.53 -19.19 12.20
CA GLU A 12 -22.31 -19.40 10.78
C GLU A 12 -22.55 -18.10 9.94
N LEU A 13 -21.71 -17.86 8.96
CA LEU A 13 -21.80 -16.76 7.97
C LEU A 13 -23.18 -16.56 7.33
N VAL A 14 -24.01 -17.60 7.33
CA VAL A 14 -25.41 -17.54 6.90
C VAL A 14 -26.22 -16.54 7.76
N ASP A 15 -25.90 -16.44 9.06
CA ASP A 15 -26.54 -15.49 9.98
C ASP A 15 -26.15 -14.04 9.69
N GLU A 16 -24.93 -13.77 9.28
CA GLU A 16 -24.46 -12.41 8.98
C GLU A 16 -25.14 -11.83 7.72
N MET A 17 -25.34 -12.64 6.69
CA MET A 17 -26.11 -12.23 5.51
C MET A 17 -27.59 -11.98 5.87
N ALA A 18 -28.17 -12.79 6.75
CA ALA A 18 -29.52 -12.58 7.23
C ALA A 18 -29.62 -11.26 8.03
N GLN A 19 -28.65 -10.96 8.87
CA GLN A 19 -28.56 -9.70 9.62
C GLN A 19 -28.41 -8.48 8.72
N LEU A 20 -27.61 -8.56 7.64
CA LEU A 20 -27.52 -7.51 6.63
C LEU A 20 -28.86 -7.22 5.96
N ARG A 21 -29.56 -8.28 5.56
CA ARG A 21 -30.91 -8.13 4.98
C ARG A 21 -31.91 -7.56 5.96
N GLN A 22 -31.86 -8.02 7.21
CA GLN A 22 -32.73 -7.50 8.29
C GLN A 22 -32.49 -6.00 8.48
N PHE A 23 -31.25 -5.56 8.54
CA PHE A 23 -30.91 -4.14 8.63
C PHE A 23 -31.56 -3.30 7.52
N VAL A 24 -31.50 -3.78 6.26
CA VAL A 24 -32.12 -3.08 5.10
C VAL A 24 -33.64 -3.03 5.24
N HIS A 25 -34.28 -4.14 5.66
CA HIS A 25 -35.73 -4.19 5.85
C HIS A 25 -36.20 -3.28 6.99
N ASP A 26 -35.47 -3.24 8.09
CA ASP A 26 -35.77 -2.37 9.22
C ASP A 26 -35.62 -0.89 8.83
N ALA A 27 -34.52 -0.55 8.19
CA ALA A 27 -34.28 0.80 7.68
C ALA A 27 -35.35 1.29 6.69
N ALA A 28 -35.83 0.39 5.81
CA ALA A 28 -36.89 0.70 4.86
C ALA A 28 -38.24 0.91 5.58
N ARG A 29 -38.55 0.10 6.60
CA ARG A 29 -39.78 0.24 7.38
C ARG A 29 -39.76 1.52 8.20
N ASP A 30 -38.61 1.87 8.77
CA ASP A 30 -38.47 3.01 9.68
C ASP A 30 -38.26 4.34 8.91
N GLY A 31 -38.18 4.31 7.58
CA GLY A 31 -37.98 5.49 6.74
C GLY A 31 -36.60 6.13 6.90
N THR A 32 -35.57 5.32 7.21
CA THR A 32 -34.20 5.78 7.39
C THR A 32 -33.68 6.44 6.11
N ALA A 33 -32.96 7.56 6.25
CA ALA A 33 -32.41 8.28 5.11
C ALA A 33 -31.39 7.43 4.32
N ALA A 34 -31.40 7.50 3.01
CA ALA A 34 -30.58 6.65 2.12
C ALA A 34 -29.07 6.71 2.45
N HIS A 35 -28.54 7.90 2.78
CA HIS A 35 -27.11 8.06 3.12
C HIS A 35 -26.73 7.41 4.45
N GLU A 36 -27.68 7.24 5.39
CA GLU A 36 -27.47 6.52 6.63
C GLU A 36 -27.48 5.02 6.41
N VAL A 37 -28.40 4.55 5.55
CA VAL A 37 -28.44 3.14 5.13
C VAL A 37 -27.15 2.76 4.39
N GLU A 38 -26.70 3.58 3.44
CA GLU A 38 -25.45 3.39 2.71
C GLU A 38 -24.26 3.27 3.66
N ARG A 39 -24.12 4.22 4.60
CA ARG A 39 -23.06 4.19 5.62
C ARG A 39 -23.13 2.95 6.50
N GLY A 40 -24.34 2.59 6.92
CA GLY A 40 -24.60 1.41 7.74
C GLY A 40 -24.26 0.11 7.02
N LEU A 41 -24.58 -0.01 5.74
CA LEU A 41 -24.24 -1.15 4.89
C LEU A 41 -22.72 -1.25 4.70
N PHE A 42 -22.06 -0.14 4.36
CA PHE A 42 -20.62 -0.12 4.13
C PHE A 42 -19.85 -0.64 5.34
N ARG A 43 -20.17 -0.17 6.56
CA ARG A 43 -19.54 -0.64 7.80
C ARG A 43 -19.76 -2.13 8.04
N ARG A 44 -20.98 -2.62 7.80
CA ARG A 44 -21.30 -4.05 7.96
C ARG A 44 -20.57 -4.92 6.95
N LEU A 45 -20.42 -4.44 5.72
CA LEU A 45 -19.65 -5.13 4.68
C LEU A 45 -18.17 -5.20 5.03
N LEU A 46 -17.59 -4.14 5.63
CA LEU A 46 -16.22 -4.18 6.14
C LEU A 46 -16.07 -5.19 7.28
N SER A 47 -17.04 -5.25 8.20
CA SER A 47 -17.05 -6.23 9.29
C SER A 47 -17.15 -7.66 8.76
N LEU A 48 -18.07 -7.91 7.82
CA LEU A 48 -18.22 -9.20 7.15
C LEU A 48 -16.92 -9.60 6.43
N GLY A 49 -16.28 -8.66 5.71
CA GLY A 49 -14.99 -8.89 5.06
C GLY A 49 -13.87 -9.23 6.06
N HIS A 50 -13.87 -8.61 7.22
CA HIS A 50 -12.96 -8.95 8.31
C HIS A 50 -13.20 -10.38 8.81
N ASP A 51 -14.43 -10.76 9.07
CA ASP A 51 -14.78 -12.08 9.61
C ASP A 51 -14.47 -13.19 8.60
N LEU A 52 -14.79 -12.99 7.30
CA LEU A 52 -14.46 -13.91 6.20
C LEU A 52 -12.95 -14.10 6.01
N LEU A 53 -12.19 -13.01 6.04
CA LEU A 53 -10.73 -13.09 5.94
C LEU A 53 -10.13 -13.75 7.18
N GLY A 54 -10.72 -13.53 8.34
CA GLY A 54 -10.36 -14.20 9.56
C GLY A 54 -10.58 -15.71 9.49
N GLU A 55 -11.74 -16.15 8.98
CA GLU A 55 -12.02 -17.57 8.73
C GLU A 55 -11.01 -18.18 7.76
N PHE A 56 -10.69 -17.48 6.67
CA PHE A 56 -9.64 -17.90 5.75
C PHE A 56 -8.32 -18.19 6.48
N PHE A 57 -7.88 -17.31 7.40
CA PHE A 57 -6.65 -17.53 8.17
C PHE A 57 -6.77 -18.73 9.14
N VAL A 58 -7.93 -18.94 9.75
CA VAL A 58 -8.18 -20.13 10.60
C VAL A 58 -8.05 -21.41 9.78
N LEU A 59 -8.68 -21.47 8.60
CA LEU A 59 -8.63 -22.62 7.70
C LEU A 59 -7.22 -22.93 7.19
N GLN A 60 -6.33 -21.93 7.16
CA GLN A 60 -4.92 -22.15 6.81
C GLN A 60 -4.13 -22.87 7.91
N GLY A 61 -4.61 -22.85 9.15
CA GLY A 61 -3.90 -23.39 10.31
C GLY A 61 -2.61 -22.64 10.65
N SER A 62 -1.75 -23.25 11.46
CA SER A 62 -0.48 -22.62 11.89
C SER A 62 0.68 -22.77 10.90
N GLY A 63 0.53 -23.55 9.83
CA GLY A 63 1.61 -23.88 8.91
C GLY A 63 2.60 -24.91 9.48
N ASP A 64 2.15 -25.74 10.40
CA ASP A 64 2.94 -26.88 10.91
C ASP A 64 3.15 -27.93 9.79
N ILE A 65 4.40 -28.25 9.49
CA ILE A 65 4.81 -29.22 8.48
C ILE A 65 5.58 -30.40 9.10
N GLY A 66 5.56 -30.54 10.44
CA GLY A 66 6.24 -31.59 11.19
C GLY A 66 7.40 -31.08 12.03
N GLU A 67 8.23 -31.99 12.47
CA GLU A 67 9.34 -31.71 13.42
C GLU A 67 10.48 -30.88 12.81
N GLN A 68 10.66 -30.96 11.49
CA GLN A 68 11.78 -30.37 10.77
C GLN A 68 11.33 -29.72 9.45
N LEU A 69 12.05 -28.68 9.07
CA LEU A 69 11.94 -28.00 7.77
C LEU A 69 13.31 -28.04 7.09
N THR A 70 13.40 -28.64 5.92
CA THR A 70 14.62 -28.60 5.09
C THR A 70 14.52 -27.45 4.10
N LEU A 71 15.48 -26.52 4.13
CA LEU A 71 15.59 -25.42 3.21
C LEU A 71 16.18 -25.86 1.86
N PRO A 72 16.03 -25.05 0.78
CA PRO A 72 16.56 -25.38 -0.56
C PRO A 72 18.09 -25.54 -0.61
N ASP A 73 18.83 -24.91 0.32
CA ASP A 73 20.28 -25.02 0.46
C ASP A 73 20.72 -26.27 1.24
N GLY A 74 19.76 -27.09 1.71
CA GLY A 74 20.00 -28.30 2.48
C GLY A 74 20.05 -28.09 3.99
N GLU A 75 19.93 -26.87 4.49
CA GLU A 75 19.84 -26.59 5.92
C GLU A 75 18.58 -27.22 6.52
N VAL A 76 18.70 -27.81 7.73
CA VAL A 76 17.58 -28.41 8.45
C VAL A 76 17.25 -27.60 9.69
N LEU A 77 16.08 -27.03 9.71
CA LEU A 77 15.57 -26.25 10.84
C LEU A 77 14.66 -27.12 11.71
N GLN A 78 14.67 -26.88 13.03
CA GLN A 78 13.82 -27.55 13.99
C GLN A 78 12.59 -26.73 14.32
N ARG A 79 11.43 -27.40 14.48
CA ARG A 79 10.20 -26.78 14.92
C ARG A 79 10.36 -26.16 16.31
N GLN A 80 9.96 -24.92 16.48
CA GLN A 80 9.91 -24.30 17.80
C GLN A 80 8.68 -24.80 18.58
N PRO A 81 8.78 -24.96 19.91
CA PRO A 81 7.72 -25.56 20.73
C PRO A 81 6.47 -24.67 20.82
N GLU A 82 6.62 -23.36 20.71
CA GLU A 82 5.53 -22.40 20.84
C GLU A 82 5.14 -21.78 19.50
N LEU A 83 3.86 -21.44 19.37
CA LEU A 83 3.40 -20.65 18.22
C LEU A 83 3.85 -19.20 18.37
N HIS A 84 4.31 -18.63 17.28
CA HIS A 84 4.70 -17.23 17.21
C HIS A 84 3.59 -16.40 16.60
N ASN A 85 3.23 -15.32 17.27
CA ASN A 85 2.26 -14.37 16.73
C ASN A 85 2.90 -13.45 15.69
N ARG A 86 2.12 -13.06 14.70
CA ARG A 86 2.44 -12.04 13.71
C ARG A 86 1.26 -11.09 13.55
N PRO A 87 1.44 -9.80 13.84
CA PRO A 87 0.43 -8.81 13.50
C PRO A 87 0.33 -8.68 11.97
N TYR A 88 -0.89 -8.60 11.47
CA TYR A 88 -1.16 -8.45 10.05
C TYR A 88 -2.34 -7.50 9.83
N THR A 89 -2.08 -6.35 9.25
CA THR A 89 -3.05 -5.28 9.00
C THR A 89 -3.48 -5.31 7.54
N THR A 90 -4.79 -5.38 7.31
CA THR A 90 -5.41 -5.40 5.97
C THR A 90 -6.37 -4.22 5.81
N ILE A 91 -6.97 -4.06 4.64
CA ILE A 91 -8.04 -3.07 4.42
C ILE A 91 -9.29 -3.37 5.26
N PHE A 92 -9.46 -4.59 5.74
CA PHE A 92 -10.57 -5.01 6.62
C PHE A 92 -10.22 -4.92 8.12
N GLY A 93 -9.02 -4.49 8.47
CA GLY A 93 -8.60 -4.34 9.87
C GLY A 93 -7.39 -5.19 10.25
N ASP A 94 -7.19 -5.31 11.56
CA ASP A 94 -6.02 -5.95 12.17
C ASP A 94 -6.30 -7.41 12.52
N PHE A 95 -5.35 -8.27 12.18
CA PHE A 95 -5.33 -9.69 12.53
C PHE A 95 -4.08 -10.04 13.34
N THR A 96 -4.16 -11.11 14.10
CA THR A 96 -3.01 -11.75 14.73
C THR A 96 -2.91 -13.19 14.20
N LEU A 97 -1.90 -13.47 13.39
CA LEU A 97 -1.65 -14.79 12.82
C LEU A 97 -0.75 -15.57 13.76
N TRP A 98 -1.22 -16.75 14.22
CA TRP A 98 -0.43 -17.67 15.04
C TRP A 98 0.22 -18.69 14.12
N ARG A 99 1.56 -18.76 14.15
CA ARG A 99 2.34 -19.52 13.19
C ARG A 99 3.29 -20.47 13.90
N THR A 100 3.41 -21.66 13.34
CA THR A 100 4.55 -22.54 13.63
C THR A 100 5.79 -21.96 12.96
N VAL A 101 6.88 -21.85 13.70
CA VAL A 101 8.16 -21.34 13.20
C VAL A 101 9.27 -22.38 13.40
N TYR A 102 10.26 -22.31 12.53
CA TYR A 102 11.41 -23.21 12.47
C TYR A 102 12.70 -22.40 12.58
N SER A 103 13.68 -22.90 13.34
CA SER A 103 15.00 -22.28 13.46
C SER A 103 16.09 -23.31 13.77
N MET A 104 17.35 -22.95 13.58
CA MET A 104 18.48 -23.76 14.01
C MET A 104 18.80 -23.60 15.50
N GLY A 105 18.29 -22.57 16.17
CA GLY A 105 18.56 -22.31 17.59
C GLY A 105 18.12 -20.92 18.04
N THR A 106 18.46 -20.53 19.24
CA THR A 106 18.09 -19.25 19.85
C THR A 106 18.72 -18.08 19.12
N ASN A 107 17.95 -17.01 18.84
CA ASN A 107 18.38 -15.78 18.14
C ASN A 107 18.79 -15.95 16.67
N GLN A 108 18.39 -17.03 16.02
CA GLN A 108 18.61 -17.22 14.60
C GLN A 108 17.39 -16.83 13.78
N LYS A 109 17.58 -16.76 12.45
CA LYS A 109 16.50 -16.50 11.50
C LYS A 109 15.38 -17.50 11.70
N LEU A 110 14.15 -17.01 11.79
CA LEU A 110 12.94 -17.82 11.92
C LEU A 110 12.30 -17.97 10.54
N GLU A 111 12.03 -19.21 10.16
CA GLU A 111 11.24 -19.52 8.96
C GLU A 111 9.83 -19.92 9.38
N ALA A 112 8.86 -19.38 8.68
CA ALA A 112 7.44 -19.65 8.90
C ALA A 112 6.78 -20.14 7.61
N PRO A 113 6.53 -21.45 7.45
CA PRO A 113 5.93 -21.98 6.22
C PRO A 113 4.57 -21.36 5.86
N LEU A 114 3.80 -20.93 6.86
CA LEU A 114 2.54 -20.21 6.63
C LEU A 114 2.77 -18.91 5.86
N ASP A 115 3.79 -18.13 6.21
CA ASP A 115 4.08 -16.86 5.55
C ASP A 115 4.46 -17.07 4.09
N ALA A 116 5.30 -18.05 3.81
CA ALA A 116 5.68 -18.39 2.44
C ALA A 116 4.49 -18.89 1.62
N ARG A 117 3.66 -19.76 2.18
CA ARG A 117 2.47 -20.31 1.53
C ARG A 117 1.45 -19.23 1.20
N LEU A 118 1.23 -18.28 2.09
CA LEU A 118 0.30 -17.18 1.91
C LEU A 118 0.94 -15.96 1.21
N GLN A 119 2.24 -16.06 0.86
CA GLN A 119 2.99 -14.97 0.24
C GLN A 119 2.84 -13.65 1.01
N LEU A 120 2.92 -13.74 2.34
CA LEU A 120 2.80 -12.55 3.18
C LEU A 120 4.00 -11.63 2.98
N PRO A 121 3.80 -10.30 2.87
CA PRO A 121 4.92 -9.36 2.79
C PRO A 121 5.69 -9.36 4.08
N ASP A 122 7.00 -9.01 4.07
CA ASP A 122 7.80 -8.89 5.31
C ASP A 122 7.24 -7.85 6.29
N SER A 123 6.51 -6.86 5.80
CA SER A 123 5.83 -5.88 6.64
C SER A 123 4.56 -6.46 7.26
N LYS A 124 4.05 -5.83 8.30
CA LYS A 124 2.76 -6.21 8.88
C LYS A 124 1.54 -5.82 8.02
N PHE A 125 1.73 -5.00 6.99
CA PHE A 125 0.67 -4.49 6.14
C PHE A 125 0.48 -5.37 4.92
N SER A 126 -0.78 -5.69 4.58
CA SER A 126 -1.10 -6.52 3.41
C SER A 126 -0.66 -5.86 2.10
N HIS A 127 -0.40 -6.67 1.07
CA HIS A 127 -0.04 -6.16 -0.26
C HIS A 127 -1.09 -5.17 -0.80
N LEU A 128 -2.38 -5.48 -0.64
CA LEU A 128 -3.46 -4.61 -1.10
C LEU A 128 -3.46 -3.28 -0.37
N LEU A 129 -3.30 -3.29 0.96
CA LEU A 129 -3.21 -2.07 1.75
C LEU A 129 -1.99 -1.23 1.34
N GLN A 130 -0.82 -1.86 1.18
CA GLN A 130 0.38 -1.18 0.71
C GLN A 130 0.20 -0.57 -0.69
N SER A 131 -0.47 -1.29 -1.60
CA SER A 131 -0.76 -0.78 -2.96
C SER A 131 -1.63 0.47 -2.92
N TRP A 132 -2.68 0.50 -2.10
CA TRP A 132 -3.55 1.67 -1.97
C TRP A 132 -2.87 2.83 -1.25
N ASP A 133 -2.07 2.53 -0.22
CA ASP A 133 -1.24 3.53 0.45
C ASP A 133 -0.31 4.24 -0.53
N GLN A 134 0.37 3.48 -1.39
CA GLN A 134 1.30 4.06 -2.36
C GLN A 134 0.57 4.82 -3.47
N LEU A 135 -0.56 4.31 -3.95
CA LEU A 135 -1.38 5.02 -4.93
C LEU A 135 -1.77 6.41 -4.43
N LEU A 136 -2.23 6.51 -3.18
CA LEU A 136 -2.59 7.78 -2.58
C LEU A 136 -1.36 8.65 -2.24
N ALA A 137 -0.25 8.03 -1.82
CA ALA A 137 0.95 8.75 -1.44
C ALA A 137 1.70 9.40 -2.62
N THR A 138 1.44 8.98 -3.86
CA THR A 138 1.93 9.67 -5.06
C THR A 138 1.25 11.02 -5.28
N GLU A 139 0.01 11.16 -4.83
CA GLU A 139 -0.84 12.34 -5.05
C GLU A 139 -0.95 13.23 -3.81
N GLN A 140 -0.77 12.66 -2.61
CA GLN A 140 -1.10 13.33 -1.35
C GLN A 140 -0.02 13.17 -0.29
N PRO A 141 0.11 14.14 0.65
CA PRO A 141 0.97 13.99 1.83
C PRO A 141 0.51 12.82 2.71
N TYR A 142 1.45 12.11 3.34
CA TYR A 142 1.18 10.95 4.20
C TYR A 142 0.11 11.20 5.28
N GLN A 143 0.07 12.41 5.84
CA GLN A 143 -0.98 12.76 6.81
C GLN A 143 -2.38 12.72 6.20
N GLN A 144 -2.51 13.12 4.93
CA GLN A 144 -3.78 13.06 4.21
C GLN A 144 -4.15 11.62 3.87
N VAL A 145 -3.18 10.81 3.43
CA VAL A 145 -3.37 9.36 3.21
C VAL A 145 -3.89 8.69 4.48
N SER A 146 -3.22 8.91 5.62
CA SER A 146 -3.67 8.39 6.93
C SER A 146 -5.11 8.79 7.25
N ARG A 147 -5.48 10.06 7.01
CA ARG A 147 -6.84 10.56 7.24
C ARG A 147 -7.87 9.89 6.32
N VAL A 148 -7.53 9.64 5.05
CA VAL A 148 -8.41 8.94 4.09
C VAL A 148 -8.73 7.54 4.60
N PHE A 149 -7.71 6.76 4.99
CA PHE A 149 -7.91 5.42 5.53
C PHE A 149 -8.69 5.41 6.86
N GLU A 150 -8.41 6.35 7.77
CA GLU A 150 -9.17 6.48 9.02
C GLU A 150 -10.64 6.84 8.76
N THR A 151 -10.90 7.71 7.77
CA THR A 151 -12.27 8.17 7.47
C THR A 151 -13.09 7.10 6.75
N ILE A 152 -12.50 6.37 5.79
CA ILE A 152 -13.23 5.41 4.95
C ILE A 152 -13.28 4.02 5.61
N PHE A 153 -12.14 3.53 6.10
CA PHE A 153 -11.98 2.15 6.58
C PHE A 153 -11.88 2.04 8.11
N GLU A 154 -11.95 3.16 8.83
CA GLU A 154 -11.71 3.23 10.28
C GLU A 154 -10.32 2.67 10.68
N LEU A 155 -9.38 2.67 9.72
CA LEU A 155 -8.06 2.08 9.84
C LEU A 155 -7.01 3.16 10.14
N ARG A 156 -6.38 3.07 11.31
CA ARG A 156 -5.32 4.02 11.72
C ARG A 156 -3.96 3.57 11.23
N GLN A 157 -3.35 4.41 10.40
CA GLN A 157 -1.97 4.25 9.96
C GLN A 157 -1.14 5.46 10.40
N HIS A 158 0.05 5.20 10.95
CA HIS A 158 0.98 6.26 11.30
C HIS A 158 1.78 6.71 10.07
N THR A 159 1.98 8.01 9.94
CA THR A 159 2.78 8.61 8.84
C THR A 159 4.17 8.01 8.73
N ASP A 160 4.82 7.66 9.85
CA ASP A 160 6.12 7.00 9.86
C ASP A 160 6.08 5.60 9.23
N SER A 161 4.93 4.91 9.31
CA SER A 161 4.74 3.61 8.66
C SER A 161 4.61 3.77 7.14
N LEU A 162 3.87 4.78 6.68
CA LEU A 162 3.75 5.12 5.27
C LEU A 162 5.11 5.55 4.68
N GLU A 163 5.86 6.39 5.38
CA GLU A 163 7.21 6.79 4.97
C GLU A 163 8.16 5.59 4.84
N ARG A 164 8.19 4.70 5.83
CA ARG A 164 9.01 3.48 5.76
C ARG A 164 8.61 2.56 4.62
N MET A 165 7.31 2.44 4.36
CA MET A 165 6.78 1.65 3.26
C MET A 165 7.23 2.22 1.91
N SER A 166 7.08 3.53 1.71
CA SER A 166 7.54 4.21 0.49
C SER A 166 9.04 4.07 0.26
N ARG A 167 9.85 4.24 1.32
CA ARG A 167 11.31 4.04 1.23
C ARG A 167 11.69 2.61 0.84
N ARG A 168 10.96 1.61 1.36
CA ARG A 168 11.22 0.22 1.03
C ARG A 168 10.90 -0.09 -0.43
N LEU A 169 9.74 0.38 -0.91
CA LEU A 169 9.35 0.20 -2.31
C LEU A 169 10.27 0.94 -3.28
N SER A 170 10.75 2.13 -2.89
CA SER A 170 11.69 2.89 -3.73
C SER A 170 13.09 2.28 -3.80
N ALA A 171 13.46 1.37 -2.88
CA ALA A 171 14.77 0.73 -2.91
C ALA A 171 15.00 -0.09 -4.19
N ASP A 172 13.94 -0.67 -4.75
CA ASP A 172 14.00 -1.51 -5.95
C ASP A 172 13.64 -0.74 -7.24
N ALA A 173 13.31 0.56 -7.15
CA ALA A 173 12.83 1.35 -8.28
C ALA A 173 13.87 1.44 -9.41
N GLU A 174 15.15 1.62 -9.08
CA GLU A 174 16.23 1.67 -10.06
C GLU A 174 16.40 0.34 -10.78
N ALA A 175 16.46 -0.77 -10.04
CA ALA A 175 16.55 -2.12 -10.59
C ALA A 175 15.33 -2.43 -11.50
N PHE A 176 14.14 -2.01 -11.07
CA PHE A 176 12.93 -2.15 -11.90
C PHE A 176 13.05 -1.37 -13.21
N CYS A 177 13.49 -0.11 -13.17
CA CYS A 177 13.69 0.70 -14.38
C CYS A 177 14.68 0.04 -15.36
N TRP A 178 15.79 -0.50 -14.85
CA TRP A 178 16.78 -1.20 -15.66
C TRP A 178 16.31 -2.55 -16.20
N SER A 179 15.35 -3.20 -15.54
CA SER A 179 14.79 -4.47 -15.99
C SER A 179 13.76 -4.33 -17.10
N ARG A 180 13.30 -3.13 -17.40
CA ARG A 180 12.30 -2.91 -18.46
C ARG A 180 12.90 -3.22 -19.82
N PRO A 181 12.19 -3.98 -20.68
CA PRO A 181 12.67 -4.25 -22.03
C PRO A 181 12.77 -2.94 -22.82
N VAL A 182 13.83 -2.83 -23.63
CA VAL A 182 13.95 -1.74 -24.59
C VAL A 182 12.85 -1.93 -25.65
N PRO A 183 12.09 -0.89 -26.00
CA PRO A 183 11.10 -0.98 -27.07
C PRO A 183 11.76 -1.42 -28.38
N PRO A 184 11.09 -2.24 -29.20
CA PRO A 184 11.63 -2.60 -30.50
C PRO A 184 11.66 -1.36 -31.42
N ALA A 185 12.71 -1.23 -32.24
CA ALA A 185 12.95 -0.07 -33.10
C ALA A 185 11.75 0.32 -34.02
N LYS A 186 10.88 -0.64 -34.33
CA LYS A 186 9.65 -0.41 -35.11
C LYS A 186 8.56 0.34 -34.37
N GLU A 187 8.68 0.43 -33.05
CA GLU A 187 7.74 1.15 -32.14
C GLU A 187 8.28 2.53 -31.76
N GLU A 188 9.47 2.87 -32.25
CA GLU A 188 10.09 4.17 -32.02
C GLU A 188 9.81 5.13 -33.18
N GLY A 189 9.50 6.39 -32.82
CA GLY A 189 9.33 7.47 -33.78
C GLY A 189 10.67 7.98 -34.33
N GLU A 190 10.61 8.77 -35.40
CA GLU A 190 11.78 9.30 -36.12
C GLU A 190 12.58 10.35 -35.32
N ILE A 191 11.97 10.97 -34.32
CA ILE A 191 12.55 12.07 -33.50
C ILE A 191 12.70 11.59 -32.08
N LEU A 192 13.92 11.61 -31.55
CA LEU A 192 14.18 11.40 -30.14
C LEU A 192 14.06 12.73 -29.41
N VAL A 193 13.24 12.72 -28.38
CA VAL A 193 13.03 13.87 -27.48
C VAL A 193 13.63 13.56 -26.12
N GLU A 194 14.51 14.42 -25.65
CA GLU A 194 15.02 14.39 -24.28
C GLU A 194 14.53 15.64 -23.54
N SER A 195 13.92 15.44 -22.40
CA SER A 195 13.43 16.51 -21.51
C SER A 195 13.95 16.29 -20.12
N ALA A 196 14.45 17.34 -19.49
CA ALA A 196 14.89 17.31 -18.09
C ALA A 196 14.40 18.55 -17.35
N ASP A 197 13.83 18.35 -16.17
CA ASP A 197 13.43 19.44 -15.26
C ASP A 197 13.99 19.19 -13.87
N GLY A 198 14.33 20.27 -13.18
CA GLY A 198 14.93 20.26 -11.86
C GLY A 198 14.08 21.02 -10.85
N LYS A 199 13.62 20.35 -9.78
CA LYS A 199 12.89 20.97 -8.69
C LYS A 199 13.65 20.91 -7.38
N GLY A 200 13.78 22.04 -6.70
CA GLY A 200 14.35 22.11 -5.35
C GLY A 200 13.40 21.50 -4.33
N VAL A 201 13.71 20.30 -3.85
CA VAL A 201 12.91 19.56 -2.87
C VAL A 201 13.50 19.75 -1.47
N PRO A 202 12.69 20.19 -0.48
CA PRO A 202 13.16 20.25 0.91
C PRO A 202 13.42 18.85 1.44
N ILE A 203 14.59 18.64 2.05
CA ILE A 203 14.97 17.35 2.63
C ILE A 203 14.89 17.43 4.15
N ARG A 204 14.26 16.45 4.79
CA ARG A 204 14.39 16.20 6.22
C ARG A 204 15.71 15.47 6.48
N HIS A 205 16.61 16.11 7.21
CA HIS A 205 17.80 15.44 7.72
C HIS A 205 17.46 14.66 8.99
N ALA A 206 18.13 13.53 9.22
CA ALA A 206 17.92 12.71 10.42
C ALA A 206 18.16 13.49 11.75
N ALA A 207 18.91 14.59 11.70
CA ALA A 207 19.12 15.50 12.82
C ALA A 207 17.94 16.45 13.09
N ASP A 208 16.98 16.59 12.17
CA ASP A 208 15.80 17.44 12.30
C ASP A 208 14.67 16.78 13.10
N THR A 209 14.88 15.59 13.63
CA THR A 209 13.98 14.91 14.57
C THR A 209 14.02 15.50 15.98
N ARG A 210 14.81 16.52 16.23
CA ARG A 210 14.77 17.27 17.48
C ARG A 210 13.45 18.04 17.59
N PRO A 211 12.81 18.09 18.79
CA PRO A 211 11.63 18.92 19.01
C PRO A 211 11.94 20.33 18.54
N ILE A 212 11.01 20.94 17.83
CA ILE A 212 11.10 22.32 17.36
C ILE A 212 11.23 23.19 18.62
N GLN A 213 12.46 23.50 19.00
CA GLN A 213 12.72 24.61 19.93
C GLN A 213 12.35 25.87 19.15
N GLU A 214 11.49 26.71 19.75
CA GLU A 214 11.07 27.99 19.22
C GLU A 214 12.24 28.72 18.54
N HIS A 215 12.04 29.05 17.29
CA HIS A 215 13.05 29.64 16.44
C HIS A 215 13.48 31.00 17.01
N GLN A 216 14.54 31.02 17.79
CA GLN A 216 15.31 32.23 17.93
C GLN A 216 15.90 32.56 16.55
N HIS A 217 15.46 33.68 16.00
CA HIS A 217 15.94 34.23 14.74
C HIS A 217 17.45 34.54 14.90
N ARG A 218 18.31 33.58 14.51
CA ARG A 218 19.73 33.83 14.37
C ARG A 218 19.98 34.33 12.94
N PRO A 219 20.54 35.55 12.76
CA PRO A 219 20.97 35.97 11.44
C PRO A 219 22.22 35.18 11.05
N GLY A 220 22.05 34.32 10.08
CA GLY A 220 23.07 33.48 9.46
C GLY A 220 22.57 32.88 8.14
N PRO A 221 23.45 32.41 7.25
CA PRO A 221 23.03 31.78 6.02
C PRO A 221 22.11 30.60 6.38
N LYS A 222 20.90 30.60 5.79
CA LYS A 222 19.92 29.49 5.97
C LYS A 222 20.61 28.20 5.53
N PRO A 223 20.64 27.16 6.39
CA PRO A 223 21.19 25.87 5.98
C PRO A 223 20.47 25.40 4.71
N ASP A 224 21.24 24.90 3.76
CA ASP A 224 20.73 24.40 2.48
C ASP A 224 19.82 23.19 2.74
N ARG A 225 18.51 23.44 2.84
CA ARG A 225 17.47 22.44 3.15
C ARG A 225 16.85 21.84 1.89
N LYS A 226 17.29 22.29 0.72
CA LYS A 226 16.77 21.82 -0.55
C LYS A 226 17.85 21.09 -1.32
N ARG A 227 17.51 19.94 -1.85
CA ARG A 227 18.30 19.28 -2.89
C ARG A 227 17.53 19.31 -4.20
N MET A 228 18.28 19.40 -5.29
CA MET A 228 17.70 19.34 -6.62
C MET A 228 17.30 17.89 -6.92
N ALA A 229 16.00 17.67 -7.13
CA ALA A 229 15.50 16.46 -7.73
C ALA A 229 15.37 16.72 -9.23
N THR A 230 16.10 15.97 -10.06
CA THR A 230 16.01 16.05 -11.50
C THR A 230 15.12 14.94 -12.00
N VAL A 231 14.12 15.30 -12.79
CA VAL A 231 13.26 14.37 -13.52
C VAL A 231 13.61 14.47 -14.98
N GLY A 232 13.97 13.35 -15.58
CA GLY A 232 14.24 13.26 -17.02
C GLY A 232 13.21 12.36 -17.69
N ALA A 233 12.87 12.68 -18.93
CA ALA A 233 12.09 11.82 -19.82
C ALA A 233 12.81 11.75 -21.18
N VAL A 234 12.91 10.52 -21.71
CA VAL A 234 13.40 10.25 -23.05
C VAL A 234 12.32 9.45 -23.77
N TYR A 235 11.87 9.95 -24.88
CA TYR A 235 10.85 9.30 -25.70
C TYR A 235 11.01 9.64 -27.16
N SER A 236 10.44 8.82 -28.03
CA SER A 236 10.45 9.06 -29.47
C SER A 236 9.07 9.44 -29.97
N VAL A 237 9.01 10.28 -30.99
CA VAL A 237 7.77 10.71 -31.66
C VAL A 237 7.97 10.70 -33.17
N ASP A 238 6.89 10.45 -33.89
CA ASP A 238 6.90 10.61 -35.35
C ASP A 238 6.86 12.08 -35.73
N ARG A 239 7.31 12.39 -36.95
CA ARG A 239 7.19 13.74 -37.47
C ARG A 239 5.72 14.10 -37.65
N PHE A 240 5.34 15.19 -37.05
CA PHE A 240 4.06 15.81 -37.35
C PHE A 240 4.25 16.93 -38.38
N VAL A 241 4.13 16.55 -39.65
CA VAL A 241 4.32 17.50 -40.79
C VAL A 241 3.04 18.31 -40.95
N ARG A 242 3.18 19.62 -40.90
CA ARG A 242 2.06 20.57 -41.05
C ARG A 242 2.38 21.56 -42.20
N THR A 243 1.35 22.01 -42.90
CA THR A 243 1.49 23.10 -43.83
C THR A 243 1.64 24.44 -43.12
N PRO A 244 2.16 25.50 -43.78
CA PRO A 244 2.21 26.84 -43.16
C PRO A 244 0.83 27.35 -42.71
N GLU A 245 -0.21 27.04 -43.48
CA GLU A 245 -1.58 27.39 -43.18
C GLU A 245 -2.09 26.72 -41.93
N GLU A 246 -1.86 25.42 -41.75
CA GLU A 246 -2.23 24.67 -40.53
C GLU A 246 -1.47 25.17 -39.30
N VAL A 247 -0.21 25.61 -39.46
CA VAL A 247 0.55 26.22 -38.35
C VAL A 247 -0.05 27.56 -37.95
N LEU A 248 -0.42 28.40 -38.92
CA LEU A 248 -1.04 29.69 -38.64
C LEU A 248 -2.42 29.54 -37.99
N GLU A 249 -3.22 28.60 -38.48
CA GLU A 249 -4.53 28.29 -37.88
C GLU A 249 -4.40 27.84 -36.43
N ALA A 250 -3.46 26.93 -36.13
CA ALA A 250 -3.21 26.46 -34.78
C ALA A 250 -2.68 27.55 -33.83
N LEU A 251 -1.93 28.54 -34.34
CA LEU A 251 -1.41 29.64 -33.52
C LEU A 251 -2.48 30.69 -33.17
N PHE A 252 -3.51 30.82 -34.03
CA PHE A 252 -4.56 31.81 -33.88
C PHE A 252 -5.94 31.20 -33.58
N HIS A 253 -5.98 29.90 -33.35
CA HIS A 253 -7.20 29.19 -32.94
C HIS A 253 -7.64 29.70 -31.56
N ASP A 254 -8.91 30.13 -31.49
CA ASP A 254 -9.53 30.52 -30.21
C ASP A 254 -9.76 29.25 -29.38
N PRO A 255 -9.17 29.11 -28.17
CA PRO A 255 -9.37 27.94 -27.33
C PRO A 255 -10.83 27.69 -26.92
N ASP A 256 -11.70 28.69 -27.06
CA ASP A 256 -13.13 28.57 -26.77
C ASP A 256 -13.96 28.15 -27.99
N GLU A 257 -13.37 28.02 -29.18
CA GLU A 257 -14.03 27.55 -30.40
C GLU A 257 -13.85 26.02 -30.54
N PRO A 258 -14.95 25.24 -30.60
CA PRO A 258 -14.83 23.80 -30.75
C PRO A 258 -14.20 23.44 -32.11
N PRO A 259 -13.39 22.34 -32.17
CA PRO A 259 -12.74 21.92 -33.41
C PRO A 259 -13.74 21.48 -34.48
#